data_a73738cb502277c5e7046f6f29f383fa
#
_entry.id   a73738cb502277c5e7046f6f29f383fa
#
_cell.length_a   1.000
_cell.length_b   1.000
_cell.length_c   1.000
_cell.angle_alpha   90.00
_cell.angle_beta   90.00
_cell.angle_gamma   90.00
#
_symmetry.space_group_name_H-M   'P 1'
#
loop_
_entity.id
_entity.type
_entity.pdbx_description
1 polymer ?
#
loop_
_entity_poly.entity_id
_entity_poly.type
_entity_poly.pdbx_seq_one_letter_code
_entity_poly.pdbx_strand_id
1 'polypeptide(L)'
;MNLIRKGELAEKILITDGLPGCGKTMLSPILSSLDRVEMYYFAFEIEFISRLFYFKEIKKQSAVTLIRMLTDYKLYNSMMGREINLRHLDLSSVTRHHNYKMYLNRLRSPGDDLIPKIIKKKNPILHLTTHDLLNYSEIVVKALKPRLTYVELTRHPIDMVNQQIYIMKNHFNNPRSIQIEFEYKKKPLPYWSHKWKKKFLKLNNVDRAILNIYYMYKENINKRSKLIKLLDKNFISVQFENFSINPLPVLNQISKSLKSKITKSTLKEMKNQKIPRNHFFKTPQTQIYQKVGGSLPNVQNREIDILRKIKIFKKKGASKKYLDLLENISLNYEKKFISKIL
;
A
#
# COMPACT_ATOMS: atom_id res chain seq x y z
N MET A 1 20.41 28.66 -1.20
CA MET A 1 20.99 27.45 -0.60
C MET A 1 20.32 26.22 -1.19
N ASN A 2 21.09 25.26 -1.74
CA ASN A 2 20.61 24.01 -2.30
C ASN A 2 20.89 22.87 -1.34
N LEU A 3 19.83 22.31 -0.75
CA LEU A 3 19.94 21.15 0.13
C LEU A 3 20.09 19.89 -0.72
N ILE A 4 21.08 19.05 -0.43
CA ILE A 4 21.33 17.81 -1.18
C ILE A 4 21.68 16.66 -0.26
N ARG A 5 21.39 15.44 -0.69
CA ARG A 5 21.91 14.18 -0.16
C ARG A 5 22.68 13.51 -1.28
N LYS A 6 24.03 13.47 -1.18
CA LYS A 6 24.91 12.84 -2.20
C LYS A 6 25.07 11.34 -1.98
N GLY A 7 25.23 10.89 -0.74
CA GLY A 7 25.39 9.47 -0.43
C GLY A 7 24.09 8.69 -0.59
N GLU A 8 24.20 7.42 -0.99
CA GLU A 8 23.07 6.49 -1.11
C GLU A 8 23.47 5.18 -0.42
N LEU A 9 22.73 4.80 0.63
CA LEU A 9 22.88 3.50 1.30
C LEU A 9 21.88 2.48 0.76
N ALA A 10 20.64 2.89 0.55
CA ALA A 10 19.59 2.05 -0.01
C ALA A 10 19.69 2.03 -1.54
N GLU A 11 20.51 1.14 -2.10
CA GLU A 11 20.70 1.01 -3.55
C GLU A 11 19.46 0.50 -4.28
N LYS A 12 18.58 -0.21 -3.58
CA LYS A 12 17.29 -0.70 -4.09
C LYS A 12 16.19 -0.47 -3.08
N ILE A 13 15.07 0.04 -3.61
CA ILE A 13 13.89 0.37 -2.81
C ILE A 13 12.67 -0.21 -3.51
N LEU A 14 11.91 -1.00 -2.77
CA LEU A 14 10.62 -1.51 -3.16
C LEU A 14 9.53 -0.69 -2.45
N ILE A 15 8.62 -0.10 -3.20
CA ILE A 15 7.40 0.49 -2.65
C ILE A 15 6.21 -0.38 -3.05
N THR A 16 5.45 -0.85 -2.05
CA THR A 16 4.15 -1.49 -2.24
C THR A 16 3.07 -0.49 -1.88
N ASP A 17 2.34 -0.02 -2.87
CA ASP A 17 1.30 0.99 -2.71
C ASP A 17 -0.09 0.49 -3.11
N GLY A 18 -1.11 1.20 -2.69
CA GLY A 18 -2.50 0.99 -3.08
C GLY A 18 -3.48 1.47 -2.01
N LEU A 19 -4.73 1.63 -2.40
CA LEU A 19 -5.76 2.12 -1.49
C LEU A 19 -5.96 1.19 -0.28
N PRO A 20 -6.35 1.73 0.88
CA PRO A 20 -6.78 0.90 1.99
C PRO A 20 -7.90 -0.07 1.57
N GLY A 21 -7.69 -1.36 1.84
CA GLY A 21 -8.61 -2.43 1.43
C GLY A 21 -8.21 -3.19 0.15
N CYS A 22 -7.18 -2.76 -0.58
CA CYS A 22 -6.73 -3.44 -1.80
C CYS A 22 -5.98 -4.77 -1.58
N GLY A 23 -5.55 -5.08 -0.35
CA GLY A 23 -4.90 -6.36 -0.03
C GLY A 23 -3.39 -6.30 0.22
N LYS A 24 -2.81 -5.13 0.45
CA LYS A 24 -1.37 -4.97 0.76
C LYS A 24 -0.88 -5.84 1.92
N THR A 25 -1.72 -6.06 2.93
CA THR A 25 -1.42 -6.91 4.08
C THR A 25 -1.19 -8.38 3.73
N MET A 26 -1.65 -8.81 2.56
CA MET A 26 -1.35 -10.13 1.98
C MET A 26 -0.08 -10.08 1.11
N LEU A 27 0.06 -9.05 0.27
CA LEU A 27 1.16 -8.95 -0.70
C LEU A 27 2.49 -8.60 -0.02
N SER A 28 2.50 -7.63 0.91
CA SER A 28 3.75 -7.13 1.50
C SER A 28 4.57 -8.21 2.24
N PRO A 29 3.99 -9.12 3.05
CA PRO A 29 4.75 -10.23 3.64
C PRO A 29 5.38 -11.15 2.60
N ILE A 30 4.66 -11.45 1.50
CA ILE A 30 5.17 -12.28 0.40
C ILE A 30 6.37 -11.59 -0.25
N LEU A 31 6.28 -10.30 -0.54
CA LEU A 31 7.39 -9.54 -1.13
C LEU A 31 8.58 -9.42 -0.17
N SER A 32 8.35 -9.26 1.14
CA SER A 32 9.43 -9.26 2.14
C SER A 32 10.12 -10.63 2.29
N SER A 33 9.55 -11.70 1.75
CA SER A 33 10.15 -13.03 1.78
C SER A 33 11.02 -13.36 0.54
N LEU A 34 11.07 -12.45 -0.44
CA LEU A 34 12.02 -12.54 -1.54
C LEU A 34 13.46 -12.38 -1.03
N ASP A 35 14.42 -12.91 -1.78
CA ASP A 35 15.83 -12.79 -1.41
C ASP A 35 16.26 -11.33 -1.20
N ARG A 36 16.96 -11.06 -0.12
CA ARG A 36 17.49 -9.75 0.29
C ARG A 36 16.45 -8.65 0.53
N VAL A 37 15.16 -8.94 0.46
CA VAL A 37 14.11 -7.93 0.76
C VAL A 37 13.89 -7.89 2.26
N GLU A 38 14.05 -6.68 2.83
CA GLU A 38 13.81 -6.43 4.25
C GLU A 38 12.32 -6.52 4.60
N MET A 39 12.02 -6.72 5.90
CA MET A 39 10.65 -6.60 6.39
C MET A 39 10.09 -5.23 6.03
N TYR A 40 8.85 -5.19 5.56
CA TYR A 40 8.24 -3.94 5.15
C TYR A 40 7.96 -2.99 6.31
N TYR A 41 8.10 -1.69 6.02
CA TYR A 41 7.74 -0.59 6.92
C TYR A 41 6.57 0.20 6.35
N PHE A 42 5.68 0.66 7.22
CA PHE A 42 4.70 1.68 6.84
C PHE A 42 5.41 3.04 6.76
N ALA A 43 5.54 3.58 5.55
CA ALA A 43 6.34 4.77 5.27
C ALA A 43 5.52 6.07 5.37
N PHE A 44 4.91 6.33 6.52
CA PHE A 44 4.06 7.51 6.74
C PHE A 44 4.80 8.82 6.50
N GLU A 45 6.07 8.91 6.90
CA GLU A 45 6.90 10.10 6.73
C GLU A 45 7.07 10.47 5.25
N ILE A 46 7.28 9.47 4.39
CA ILE A 46 7.36 9.67 2.93
C ILE A 46 6.02 10.11 2.37
N GLU A 47 4.92 9.54 2.87
CA GLU A 47 3.58 9.95 2.49
C GLU A 47 3.31 11.41 2.90
N PHE A 48 3.69 11.83 4.10
CA PHE A 48 3.52 13.20 4.58
C PHE A 48 4.31 14.19 3.70
N ILE A 49 5.58 13.93 3.44
CA ILE A 49 6.42 14.78 2.57
C ILE A 49 5.81 14.87 1.17
N SER A 50 5.32 13.77 0.62
CA SER A 50 4.72 13.73 -0.71
C SER A 50 3.45 14.56 -0.81
N ARG A 51 2.63 14.53 0.23
CA ARG A 51 1.40 15.32 0.33
C ARG A 51 1.69 16.80 0.56
N LEU A 52 2.60 17.14 1.46
CA LEU A 52 3.06 18.52 1.67
C LEU A 52 3.61 19.12 0.36
N PHE A 53 4.40 18.35 -0.40
CA PHE A 53 4.87 18.81 -1.71
C PHE A 53 3.71 18.99 -2.69
N TYR A 54 2.75 18.09 -2.75
CA TYR A 54 1.57 18.19 -3.61
C TYR A 54 0.74 19.44 -3.30
N PHE A 55 0.57 19.77 -2.02
CA PHE A 55 -0.13 20.97 -1.56
C PHE A 55 0.73 22.24 -1.62
N LYS A 56 1.98 22.15 -2.10
CA LYS A 56 2.95 23.27 -2.23
C LYS A 56 3.42 23.85 -0.88
N GLU A 57 3.32 23.10 0.20
CA GLU A 57 3.74 23.52 1.55
C GLU A 57 5.24 23.34 1.78
N ILE A 58 5.95 22.59 0.91
CA ILE A 58 7.42 22.45 0.96
C ILE A 58 8.05 22.57 -0.42
N LYS A 59 9.31 23.07 -0.44
CA LYS A 59 10.10 23.22 -1.66
C LYS A 59 10.52 21.84 -2.21
N LYS A 60 10.53 21.72 -3.53
CA LYS A 60 10.89 20.50 -4.26
C LYS A 60 12.22 19.91 -3.83
N GLN A 61 13.25 20.76 -3.71
CA GLN A 61 14.59 20.30 -3.34
C GLN A 61 14.63 19.76 -1.91
N SER A 62 13.93 20.41 -0.98
CA SER A 62 13.81 19.94 0.40
C SER A 62 13.11 18.57 0.46
N ALA A 63 12.01 18.42 -0.27
CA ALA A 63 11.27 17.15 -0.33
C ALA A 63 12.12 16.01 -0.90
N VAL A 64 12.85 16.24 -2.00
CA VAL A 64 13.78 15.26 -2.59
C VAL A 64 14.86 14.86 -1.59
N THR A 65 15.47 15.83 -0.92
CA THR A 65 16.54 15.59 0.05
C THR A 65 16.03 14.78 1.25
N LEU A 66 14.87 15.15 1.80
CA LEU A 66 14.26 14.45 2.93
C LEU A 66 13.91 13.00 2.57
N ILE A 67 13.30 12.75 1.40
CA ILE A 67 12.96 11.39 0.97
C ILE A 67 14.23 10.53 0.83
N ARG A 68 15.31 11.06 0.24
CA ARG A 68 16.58 10.35 0.14
C ARG A 68 17.20 10.06 1.50
N MET A 69 17.20 11.04 2.38
CA MET A 69 17.72 10.86 3.76
C MET A 69 16.91 9.81 4.52
N LEU A 70 15.58 9.87 4.47
CA LEU A 70 14.72 8.94 5.20
C LEU A 70 14.86 7.51 4.69
N THR A 71 14.99 7.30 3.39
CA THR A 71 15.18 5.94 2.85
C THR A 71 16.52 5.35 3.28
N ASP A 72 17.60 6.13 3.25
CA ASP A 72 18.90 5.69 3.71
C ASP A 72 18.91 5.45 5.23
N TYR A 73 18.30 6.35 6.01
CA TYR A 73 18.19 6.26 7.44
C TYR A 73 17.39 5.03 7.91
N LYS A 74 16.25 4.77 7.25
CA LYS A 74 15.43 3.57 7.50
C LYS A 74 16.22 2.28 7.27
N LEU A 75 16.94 2.19 6.15
CA LEU A 75 17.76 1.00 5.87
C LEU A 75 18.89 0.86 6.87
N TYR A 76 19.61 1.96 7.16
CA TYR A 76 20.70 1.97 8.14
C TYR A 76 20.20 1.49 9.51
N ASN A 77 19.12 2.05 10.01
CA ASN A 77 18.53 1.68 11.30
C ASN A 77 18.04 0.22 11.33
N SER A 78 17.42 -0.26 10.25
CA SER A 78 17.06 -1.66 10.14
C SER A 78 18.26 -2.59 10.25
N MET A 79 19.33 -2.28 9.52
CA MET A 79 20.55 -3.07 9.52
C MET A 79 21.31 -3.00 10.85
N MET A 80 21.16 -1.90 11.58
CA MET A 80 21.71 -1.68 12.92
C MET A 80 20.92 -2.39 14.02
N GLY A 81 19.70 -2.86 13.74
CA GLY A 81 18.81 -3.35 14.78
C GLY A 81 18.02 -2.26 15.52
N ARG A 82 18.12 -0.99 15.09
CA ARG A 82 17.28 0.11 15.56
C ARG A 82 15.96 0.10 14.79
N GLU A 83 14.91 0.72 15.31
CA GLU A 83 13.58 0.82 14.66
C GLU A 83 13.00 -0.53 14.20
N ILE A 84 13.39 -1.63 14.83
CA ILE A 84 12.82 -2.94 14.56
C ILE A 84 11.49 -3.07 15.30
N ASN A 85 10.41 -3.30 14.56
CA ASN A 85 9.11 -3.54 15.18
C ASN A 85 9.04 -4.95 15.77
N LEU A 86 9.20 -5.06 17.07
CA LEU A 86 9.09 -6.31 17.83
C LEU A 86 7.67 -6.56 18.38
N ARG A 87 6.72 -5.64 18.17
CA ARG A 87 5.35 -5.76 18.66
C ARG A 87 4.64 -6.92 17.95
N HIS A 88 4.51 -8.05 18.63
CA HIS A 88 4.04 -9.32 18.07
C HIS A 88 2.67 -9.25 17.36
N LEU A 89 1.75 -8.41 17.86
CA LEU A 89 0.42 -8.25 17.28
C LEU A 89 0.37 -7.41 16.01
N ASP A 90 1.45 -6.67 15.70
CA ASP A 90 1.49 -5.83 14.52
C ASP A 90 1.80 -6.65 13.27
N LEU A 91 1.19 -6.25 12.15
CA LEU A 91 1.40 -6.92 10.85
C LEU A 91 2.82 -6.75 10.32
N SER A 92 3.45 -5.63 10.65
CA SER A 92 4.84 -5.30 10.27
C SER A 92 5.86 -5.75 11.31
N SER A 93 5.47 -6.58 12.27
CA SER A 93 6.41 -7.12 13.26
C SER A 93 7.42 -8.05 12.62
N VAL A 94 8.70 -7.87 12.94
CA VAL A 94 9.78 -8.77 12.47
C VAL A 94 9.63 -10.19 13.00
N THR A 95 8.88 -10.40 14.09
CA THR A 95 8.58 -11.75 14.61
C THR A 95 7.73 -12.59 13.64
N ARG A 96 7.08 -11.96 12.67
CA ARG A 96 6.33 -12.59 11.59
C ARG A 96 7.17 -12.88 10.35
N HIS A 97 8.38 -12.33 10.28
CA HIS A 97 9.28 -12.54 9.14
C HIS A 97 9.89 -13.94 9.19
N HIS A 98 10.00 -14.60 8.04
CA HIS A 98 10.58 -15.95 7.93
C HIS A 98 11.99 -16.05 8.54
N ASN A 99 12.74 -14.95 8.51
CA ASN A 99 14.09 -14.87 9.05
C ASN A 99 14.16 -13.93 10.28
N TYR A 100 13.19 -14.03 11.20
CA TYR A 100 13.12 -13.17 12.38
C TYR A 100 14.38 -13.23 13.25
N LYS A 101 15.04 -14.39 13.33
CA LYS A 101 16.30 -14.58 14.08
C LYS A 101 17.41 -13.65 13.59
N MET A 102 17.47 -13.37 12.29
CA MET A 102 18.42 -12.40 11.73
C MET A 102 18.22 -11.00 12.33
N TYR A 103 16.97 -10.55 12.49
CA TYR A 103 16.65 -9.25 13.10
C TYR A 103 17.01 -9.23 14.59
N LEU A 104 16.76 -10.31 15.32
CA LEU A 104 17.18 -10.41 16.74
C LEU A 104 18.70 -10.38 16.89
N ASN A 105 19.43 -11.02 16.00
CA ASN A 105 20.89 -10.99 16.01
C ASN A 105 21.45 -9.60 15.75
N ARG A 106 20.76 -8.76 14.95
CA ARG A 106 21.16 -7.36 14.74
C ARG A 106 21.16 -6.53 16.04
N LEU A 107 20.28 -6.86 17.00
CA LEU A 107 20.23 -6.17 18.31
C LEU A 107 21.51 -6.34 19.13
N ARG A 108 22.29 -7.37 18.84
CA ARG A 108 23.53 -7.73 19.57
C ARG A 108 24.79 -7.52 18.73
N SER A 109 24.64 -7.09 17.48
CA SER A 109 25.77 -6.91 16.58
C SER A 109 26.46 -5.57 16.83
N PRO A 110 27.79 -5.50 16.70
CA PRO A 110 28.49 -4.22 16.69
C PRO A 110 27.96 -3.34 15.56
N GLY A 111 27.94 -2.05 15.80
CA GLY A 111 27.22 -1.11 14.94
C GLY A 111 28.08 -0.15 14.13
N ASP A 112 27.50 0.96 13.89
CA ASP A 112 27.96 2.22 13.28
C ASP A 112 28.86 2.07 12.05
N ASP A 113 30.18 1.99 12.20
CA ASP A 113 31.12 1.97 11.08
C ASP A 113 31.07 0.71 10.21
N LEU A 114 30.59 -0.39 10.77
CA LEU A 114 30.46 -1.65 10.03
C LEU A 114 29.18 -1.70 9.17
N ILE A 115 28.14 -0.99 9.55
CA ILE A 115 26.82 -1.08 8.89
C ILE A 115 26.87 -0.67 7.42
N PRO A 116 27.51 0.44 7.00
CA PRO A 116 27.64 0.77 5.59
C PRO A 116 28.36 -0.32 4.77
N LYS A 117 29.41 -0.93 5.35
CA LYS A 117 30.14 -2.05 4.73
C LYS A 117 29.25 -3.28 4.57
N ILE A 118 28.46 -3.60 5.59
CA ILE A 118 27.49 -4.72 5.55
C ILE A 118 26.40 -4.45 4.52
N ILE A 119 25.85 -3.24 4.44
CA ILE A 119 24.86 -2.85 3.43
C ILE A 119 25.44 -3.04 2.03
N LYS A 120 26.64 -2.52 1.77
CA LYS A 120 27.31 -2.67 0.47
C LYS A 120 27.55 -4.15 0.09
N LYS A 121 27.96 -4.97 1.06
CA LYS A 121 28.21 -6.42 0.83
C LYS A 121 26.93 -7.22 0.60
N LYS A 122 25.89 -6.98 1.42
CA LYS A 122 24.65 -7.76 1.39
C LYS A 122 23.63 -7.21 0.39
N ASN A 123 23.76 -5.97 -0.01
CA ASN A 123 22.85 -5.24 -0.91
C ASN A 123 21.37 -5.50 -0.57
N PRO A 124 20.92 -5.19 0.67
CA PRO A 124 19.54 -5.37 1.09
C PRO A 124 18.61 -4.44 0.32
N ILE A 125 17.37 -4.87 0.15
CA ILE A 125 16.32 -4.12 -0.54
C ILE A 125 15.39 -3.53 0.51
N LEU A 126 15.35 -2.21 0.63
CA LEU A 126 14.42 -1.53 1.53
C LEU A 126 13.00 -1.70 1.02
N HIS A 127 12.11 -2.24 1.85
CA HIS A 127 10.70 -2.43 1.49
C HIS A 127 9.80 -1.49 2.28
N LEU A 128 9.11 -0.61 1.56
CA LEU A 128 8.20 0.39 2.10
C LEU A 128 6.76 0.08 1.65
N THR A 129 5.82 0.16 2.58
CA THR A 129 4.39 0.04 2.29
C THR A 129 3.71 1.38 2.52
N THR A 130 2.93 1.82 1.54
CA THR A 130 2.26 3.13 1.54
C THR A 130 0.76 3.01 1.29
N HIS A 131 0.03 4.11 1.48
CA HIS A 131 -1.40 4.21 1.29
C HIS A 131 -1.71 5.34 0.31
N ASP A 132 -2.29 5.02 -0.86
CA ASP A 132 -2.67 5.99 -1.90
C ASP A 132 -1.54 6.94 -2.36
N LEU A 133 -0.29 6.51 -2.25
CA LEU A 133 0.87 7.33 -2.64
C LEU A 133 0.89 7.65 -4.14
N LEU A 134 0.29 6.81 -4.98
CA LEU A 134 0.28 6.96 -6.44
C LEU A 134 -0.10 8.37 -6.88
N ASN A 135 -1.13 8.97 -6.25
CA ASN A 135 -1.61 10.31 -6.56
C ASN A 135 -0.63 11.41 -6.18
N TYR A 136 0.30 11.14 -5.28
CA TYR A 136 1.29 12.06 -4.71
C TYR A 136 2.73 11.65 -5.03
N SER A 137 2.92 10.66 -5.92
CA SER A 137 4.19 9.96 -6.15
C SER A 137 5.26 10.76 -6.91
N GLU A 138 4.91 11.91 -7.52
CA GLU A 138 5.81 12.68 -8.37
C GLU A 138 7.17 12.97 -7.70
N ILE A 139 7.13 13.43 -6.47
CA ILE A 139 8.34 13.78 -5.72
C ILE A 139 9.16 12.55 -5.30
N VAL A 140 8.47 11.45 -4.99
CA VAL A 140 9.11 10.17 -4.63
C VAL A 140 9.86 9.59 -5.84
N VAL A 141 9.21 9.58 -7.01
CA VAL A 141 9.84 9.13 -8.24
C VAL A 141 11.04 10.01 -8.58
N LYS A 142 10.92 11.34 -8.44
CA LYS A 142 12.04 12.24 -8.66
C LYS A 142 13.20 11.98 -7.69
N ALA A 143 12.92 11.68 -6.45
CA ALA A 143 13.95 11.39 -5.45
C ALA A 143 14.63 10.04 -5.66
N LEU A 144 13.90 9.00 -6.07
CA LEU A 144 14.32 7.60 -5.98
C LEU A 144 14.42 6.86 -7.31
N LYS A 145 14.04 7.48 -8.46
CA LYS A 145 13.84 6.81 -9.76
C LYS A 145 14.86 5.70 -10.10
N PRO A 146 16.18 5.90 -10.06
CA PRO A 146 17.11 4.87 -10.54
C PRO A 146 17.08 3.57 -9.73
N ARG A 147 16.68 3.66 -8.45
CA ARG A 147 16.70 2.57 -7.47
C ARG A 147 15.32 2.11 -7.03
N LEU A 148 14.25 2.71 -7.60
CA LEU A 148 12.87 2.46 -7.20
C LEU A 148 12.23 1.37 -8.06
N THR A 149 11.70 0.33 -7.41
CA THR A 149 10.66 -0.53 -7.95
C THR A 149 9.35 -0.19 -7.26
N TYR A 150 8.35 0.19 -8.03
CA TYR A 150 7.04 0.61 -7.54
C TYR A 150 5.98 -0.43 -7.90
N VAL A 151 5.41 -1.06 -6.89
CA VAL A 151 4.34 -2.06 -7.03
C VAL A 151 3.03 -1.44 -6.59
N GLU A 152 2.12 -1.21 -7.53
CA GLU A 152 0.77 -0.74 -7.25
C GLU A 152 -0.18 -1.93 -7.15
N LEU A 153 -0.83 -2.12 -6.00
CA LEU A 153 -1.87 -3.11 -5.84
C LEU A 153 -3.25 -2.48 -6.00
N THR A 154 -4.02 -2.99 -6.94
CA THR A 154 -5.42 -2.62 -7.20
C THR A 154 -6.36 -3.75 -6.82
N ARG A 155 -7.61 -3.43 -6.51
CA ARG A 155 -8.66 -4.39 -6.19
C ARG A 155 -10.01 -3.89 -6.66
N HIS A 156 -10.93 -4.82 -6.89
CA HIS A 156 -12.30 -4.51 -7.28
C HIS A 156 -12.95 -3.51 -6.32
N PRO A 157 -13.53 -2.40 -6.81
CA PRO A 157 -14.03 -1.29 -5.99
C PRO A 157 -14.99 -1.73 -4.89
N ILE A 158 -15.93 -2.62 -5.18
CA ILE A 158 -16.93 -3.10 -4.23
C ILE A 158 -16.32 -3.78 -3.00
N ASP A 159 -15.15 -4.43 -3.17
CA ASP A 159 -14.46 -5.17 -2.11
C ASP A 159 -13.71 -4.27 -1.13
N MET A 160 -13.52 -3.00 -1.50
CA MET A 160 -12.83 -2.01 -0.66
C MET A 160 -13.80 -1.16 0.19
N VAL A 161 -15.10 -1.12 -0.15
CA VAL A 161 -16.07 -0.22 0.49
C VAL A 161 -16.13 -0.39 2.01
N ASN A 162 -16.17 -1.63 2.52
CA ASN A 162 -16.24 -1.87 3.97
C ASN A 162 -15.03 -1.29 4.71
N GLN A 163 -13.81 -1.45 4.17
CA GLN A 163 -12.60 -0.86 4.75
C GLN A 163 -12.66 0.67 4.72
N GLN A 164 -13.15 1.24 3.64
CA GLN A 164 -13.31 2.69 3.52
C GLN A 164 -14.37 3.22 4.50
N ILE A 165 -15.49 2.51 4.69
CA ILE A 165 -16.48 2.87 5.72
C ILE A 165 -15.86 2.88 7.13
N TYR A 166 -15.04 1.87 7.44
CA TYR A 166 -14.33 1.81 8.71
C TYR A 166 -13.43 3.04 8.90
N ILE A 167 -12.68 3.43 7.87
CA ILE A 167 -11.85 4.64 7.89
C ILE A 167 -12.71 5.88 8.11
N MET A 168 -13.83 6.03 7.37
CA MET A 168 -14.71 7.18 7.51
C MET A 168 -15.28 7.32 8.92
N LYS A 169 -15.61 6.20 9.58
CA LYS A 169 -16.14 6.19 10.95
C LYS A 169 -15.12 6.59 12.00
N ASN A 170 -13.87 6.17 11.82
CA ASN A 170 -12.83 6.30 12.83
C ASN A 170 -11.89 7.49 12.60
N HIS A 171 -12.15 8.28 11.56
CA HIS A 171 -11.20 9.31 11.13
C HIS A 171 -11.40 10.65 11.84
N PHE A 172 -12.62 10.94 12.25
CA PHE A 172 -12.93 12.19 12.94
C PHE A 172 -12.81 12.01 14.44
N ASN A 173 -12.15 12.96 15.11
CA ASN A 173 -11.97 13.00 16.56
C ASN A 173 -11.23 11.79 17.15
N ASN A 174 -10.42 11.11 16.35
CA ASN A 174 -9.62 10.00 16.85
C ASN A 174 -8.13 10.39 16.84
N PRO A 175 -7.49 10.55 18.01
CA PRO A 175 -6.09 10.94 18.10
C PRO A 175 -5.13 9.91 17.49
N ARG A 176 -5.59 8.69 17.20
CA ARG A 176 -4.83 7.67 16.46
C ARG A 176 -4.85 7.87 14.93
N SER A 177 -5.68 8.77 14.43
CA SER A 177 -5.74 9.08 13.01
C SER A 177 -4.62 10.05 12.65
N ILE A 178 -3.41 9.51 12.52
CA ILE A 178 -2.22 10.30 12.17
C ILE A 178 -2.21 10.52 10.66
N GLN A 179 -2.84 11.60 10.21
CA GLN A 179 -2.87 12.00 8.80
C GLN A 179 -2.84 13.52 8.66
N ILE A 180 -2.47 13.99 7.49
CA ILE A 180 -2.58 15.42 7.15
C ILE A 180 -4.05 15.78 6.98
N GLU A 181 -4.47 16.85 7.62
CA GLU A 181 -5.78 17.44 7.49
C GLU A 181 -5.65 18.89 7.01
N PHE A 182 -6.70 19.41 6.43
CA PHE A 182 -6.82 20.83 6.08
C PHE A 182 -8.10 21.41 6.66
N GLU A 183 -8.06 22.67 7.03
CA GLU A 183 -9.24 23.34 7.54
C GLU A 183 -10.18 23.79 6.41
N TYR A 184 -11.46 23.46 6.54
CA TYR A 184 -12.52 23.96 5.67
C TYR A 184 -13.78 24.27 6.47
N LYS A 185 -14.20 25.57 6.48
CA LYS A 185 -15.33 26.06 7.28
C LYS A 185 -15.17 25.73 8.78
N LYS A 186 -14.00 25.99 9.33
CA LYS A 186 -13.63 25.71 10.73
C LYS A 186 -13.73 24.22 11.12
N LYS A 187 -13.67 23.31 10.16
CA LYS A 187 -13.68 21.86 10.40
C LYS A 187 -12.43 21.23 9.80
N PRO A 188 -11.71 20.35 10.53
CA PRO A 188 -10.63 19.58 9.96
C PRO A 188 -11.19 18.55 8.98
N LEU A 189 -10.64 18.48 7.78
CA LEU A 189 -10.98 17.52 6.77
C LEU A 189 -9.73 16.75 6.31
N PRO A 190 -9.87 15.45 6.01
CA PRO A 190 -8.73 14.67 5.55
C PRO A 190 -8.25 15.16 4.17
N TYR A 191 -6.92 15.18 3.96
CA TYR A 191 -6.26 15.67 2.75
C TYR A 191 -6.87 15.13 1.45
N TRP A 192 -7.25 13.87 1.41
CA TRP A 192 -7.81 13.23 0.21
C TRP A 192 -9.21 13.74 -0.17
N SER A 193 -9.90 14.44 0.73
CA SER A 193 -11.22 15.04 0.45
C SER A 193 -11.16 16.44 -0.19
N HIS A 194 -9.96 17.01 -0.40
CA HIS A 194 -9.80 18.42 -0.79
C HIS A 194 -10.56 18.79 -2.08
N LYS A 195 -10.60 17.89 -3.07
CA LYS A 195 -11.31 18.12 -4.35
C LYS A 195 -12.83 18.04 -4.23
N TRP A 196 -13.34 17.41 -3.20
CA TRP A 196 -14.77 17.19 -3.00
C TRP A 196 -15.26 17.59 -1.58
N LYS A 197 -14.52 18.49 -0.92
CA LYS A 197 -14.76 18.98 0.45
C LYS A 197 -16.19 19.43 0.70
N LYS A 198 -16.84 20.12 -0.28
CA LYS A 198 -18.27 20.54 -0.15
C LYS A 198 -19.22 19.35 -0.02
N LYS A 199 -18.98 18.27 -0.81
CA LYS A 199 -19.75 17.03 -0.74
C LYS A 199 -19.44 16.26 0.53
N PHE A 200 -18.16 16.21 0.92
CA PHE A 200 -17.73 15.51 2.12
C PHE A 200 -18.55 15.88 3.37
N LEU A 201 -18.79 17.17 3.58
CA LEU A 201 -19.56 17.65 4.75
C LEU A 201 -21.05 17.24 4.75
N LYS A 202 -21.62 16.96 3.58
CA LYS A 202 -23.06 16.66 3.41
C LYS A 202 -23.39 15.17 3.39
N LEU A 203 -22.39 14.31 3.19
CA LEU A 203 -22.56 12.88 2.95
C LEU A 203 -22.43 12.06 4.24
N ASN A 204 -23.15 10.94 4.30
CA ASN A 204 -22.94 9.92 5.30
C ASN A 204 -21.65 9.14 5.03
N ASN A 205 -21.23 8.28 5.97
CA ASN A 205 -19.95 7.57 5.88
C ASN A 205 -19.88 6.55 4.74
N VAL A 206 -21.00 5.97 4.32
CA VAL A 206 -21.03 5.00 3.23
C VAL A 206 -20.86 5.71 1.89
N ASP A 207 -21.60 6.78 1.67
CA ASP A 207 -21.53 7.60 0.47
C ASP A 207 -20.16 8.27 0.33
N ARG A 208 -19.57 8.73 1.47
CA ARG A 208 -18.18 9.21 1.50
C ARG A 208 -17.18 8.13 1.07
N ALA A 209 -17.34 6.91 1.57
CA ALA A 209 -16.47 5.78 1.25
C ALA A 209 -16.49 5.46 -0.24
N ILE A 210 -17.68 5.39 -0.83
CA ILE A 210 -17.85 5.13 -2.27
C ILE A 210 -17.27 6.27 -3.10
N LEU A 211 -17.55 7.52 -2.71
CA LEU A 211 -17.07 8.70 -3.42
C LEU A 211 -15.53 8.81 -3.33
N ASN A 212 -14.93 8.44 -2.20
CA ASN A 212 -13.48 8.39 -2.07
C ASN A 212 -12.85 7.38 -3.03
N ILE A 213 -13.39 6.16 -3.09
CA ILE A 213 -12.93 5.13 -4.05
C ILE A 213 -13.01 5.69 -5.47
N TYR A 214 -14.13 6.28 -5.85
CA TYR A 214 -14.32 6.87 -7.18
C TYR A 214 -13.23 7.90 -7.53
N TYR A 215 -13.01 8.90 -6.66
CA TYR A 215 -12.02 9.94 -6.92
C TYR A 215 -10.61 9.36 -7.02
N MET A 216 -10.25 8.46 -6.11
CA MET A 216 -8.93 7.82 -6.11
C MET A 216 -8.71 7.00 -7.39
N TYR A 217 -9.69 6.22 -7.82
CA TYR A 217 -9.57 5.46 -9.08
C TYR A 217 -9.43 6.38 -10.30
N LYS A 218 -10.24 7.44 -10.37
CA LYS A 218 -10.19 8.40 -11.46
C LYS A 218 -8.83 9.10 -11.57
N GLU A 219 -8.26 9.50 -10.43
CA GLU A 219 -6.95 10.14 -10.38
C GLU A 219 -5.82 9.16 -10.69
N ASN A 220 -5.90 7.94 -10.19
CA ASN A 220 -4.92 6.89 -10.42
C ASN A 220 -4.73 6.57 -11.92
N ILE A 221 -5.78 6.63 -12.75
CA ILE A 221 -5.66 6.35 -14.19
C ILE A 221 -4.60 7.25 -14.83
N ASN A 222 -4.70 8.55 -14.63
CA ASN A 222 -3.78 9.52 -15.23
C ASN A 222 -2.36 9.42 -14.64
N LYS A 223 -2.27 9.21 -13.33
CA LYS A 223 -0.97 9.09 -12.65
C LYS A 223 -0.26 7.80 -13.03
N ARG A 224 -0.98 6.69 -13.12
CA ARG A 224 -0.43 5.39 -13.56
C ARG A 224 0.24 5.48 -14.92
N SER A 225 -0.41 6.09 -15.91
CA SER A 225 0.15 6.26 -17.26
C SER A 225 1.46 7.04 -17.24
N LYS A 226 1.57 8.07 -16.39
CA LYS A 226 2.82 8.82 -16.20
C LYS A 226 3.91 7.97 -15.53
N LEU A 227 3.57 7.20 -14.50
CA LEU A 227 4.55 6.36 -13.80
C LEU A 227 5.06 5.23 -14.68
N ILE A 228 4.21 4.61 -15.50
CA ILE A 228 4.62 3.61 -16.48
C ILE A 228 5.71 4.20 -17.40
N LYS A 229 5.50 5.40 -17.95
CA LYS A 229 6.48 6.07 -18.80
C LYS A 229 7.79 6.43 -18.08
N LEU A 230 7.70 6.77 -16.78
CA LEU A 230 8.87 7.20 -15.99
C LEU A 230 9.69 6.04 -15.45
N LEU A 231 9.06 4.97 -15.01
CA LEU A 231 9.69 3.84 -14.31
C LEU A 231 9.84 2.60 -15.20
N ASP A 232 9.13 2.56 -16.33
CA ASP A 232 9.14 1.45 -17.28
C ASP A 232 8.93 0.09 -16.57
N LYS A 233 9.80 -0.87 -16.77
CA LYS A 233 9.78 -2.21 -16.14
C LYS A 233 9.80 -2.19 -14.60
N ASN A 234 10.14 -1.06 -14.00
CA ASN A 234 10.17 -0.89 -12.55
C ASN A 234 8.83 -0.38 -11.98
N PHE A 235 7.81 -0.12 -12.82
CA PHE A 235 6.43 0.07 -12.38
C PHE A 235 5.61 -1.18 -12.67
N ILE A 236 5.10 -1.81 -11.63
CA ILE A 236 4.36 -3.07 -11.74
C ILE A 236 2.97 -2.88 -11.14
N SER A 237 1.94 -2.98 -11.98
CA SER A 237 0.55 -2.95 -11.53
C SER A 237 0.06 -4.36 -11.28
N VAL A 238 -0.36 -4.62 -10.05
CA VAL A 238 -0.84 -5.92 -9.57
C VAL A 238 -2.33 -5.84 -9.31
N GLN A 239 -3.12 -6.70 -9.94
CA GLN A 239 -4.52 -6.86 -9.63
C GLN A 239 -4.66 -7.95 -8.56
N PHE A 240 -5.31 -7.61 -7.44
CA PHE A 240 -5.51 -8.53 -6.32
C PHE A 240 -6.13 -9.85 -6.76
N GLU A 241 -7.11 -9.80 -7.64
CA GLU A 241 -7.85 -10.94 -8.15
C GLU A 241 -6.91 -11.90 -8.89
N ASN A 242 -6.14 -11.39 -9.86
CA ASN A 242 -5.19 -12.17 -10.64
C ASN A 242 -4.08 -12.75 -9.75
N PHE A 243 -3.51 -11.92 -8.89
CA PHE A 243 -2.46 -12.34 -7.99
C PHE A 243 -2.94 -13.42 -7.01
N SER A 244 -4.20 -13.34 -6.59
CA SER A 244 -4.77 -14.33 -5.67
C SER A 244 -4.90 -15.72 -6.30
N ILE A 245 -5.10 -15.82 -7.61
CA ILE A 245 -5.26 -17.07 -8.34
C ILE A 245 -3.92 -17.54 -8.91
N ASN A 246 -3.18 -16.66 -9.57
CA ASN A 246 -1.92 -16.98 -10.25
C ASN A 246 -0.82 -15.99 -9.87
N PRO A 247 -0.17 -16.15 -8.71
CA PRO A 247 0.82 -15.20 -8.19
C PRO A 247 2.20 -15.24 -8.88
N LEU A 248 2.60 -16.40 -9.43
CA LEU A 248 3.98 -16.61 -9.90
C LEU A 248 4.42 -15.68 -11.03
N PRO A 249 3.63 -15.39 -12.07
CA PRO A 249 4.03 -14.45 -13.12
C PRO A 249 4.37 -13.06 -12.57
N VAL A 250 3.55 -12.56 -11.64
CA VAL A 250 3.74 -11.25 -11.01
C VAL A 250 4.98 -11.28 -10.10
N LEU A 251 5.15 -12.33 -9.29
CA LEU A 251 6.35 -12.48 -8.44
C LEU A 251 7.63 -12.55 -9.25
N ASN A 252 7.62 -13.25 -10.39
CA ASN A 252 8.76 -13.30 -11.32
C ASN A 252 9.08 -11.92 -11.90
N GLN A 253 8.05 -11.14 -12.27
CA GLN A 253 8.25 -9.78 -12.77
C GLN A 253 8.85 -8.88 -11.69
N ILE A 254 8.33 -8.93 -10.46
CA ILE A 254 8.83 -8.14 -9.33
C ILE A 254 10.27 -8.55 -8.97
N SER A 255 10.55 -9.86 -8.86
CA SER A 255 11.89 -10.34 -8.52
C SER A 255 12.92 -9.97 -9.59
N LYS A 256 12.55 -10.01 -10.88
CA LYS A 256 13.40 -9.55 -11.98
C LYS A 256 13.72 -8.05 -11.89
N SER A 257 12.69 -7.20 -11.62
CA SER A 257 12.88 -5.76 -11.43
C SER A 257 13.81 -5.46 -10.26
N LEU A 258 13.68 -6.18 -9.16
CA LEU A 258 14.50 -6.04 -7.96
C LEU A 258 15.88 -6.69 -8.10
N LYS A 259 16.16 -7.45 -9.17
CA LYS A 259 17.31 -8.37 -9.26
C LYS A 259 17.40 -9.27 -8.02
N SER A 260 16.26 -9.78 -7.57
CA SER A 260 16.07 -10.67 -6.42
C SER A 260 15.65 -12.07 -6.89
N LYS A 261 15.36 -12.99 -5.97
CA LYS A 261 14.93 -14.35 -6.28
C LYS A 261 13.74 -14.78 -5.43
N ILE A 262 12.87 -15.60 -6.02
CA ILE A 262 11.84 -16.32 -5.27
C ILE A 262 12.55 -17.46 -4.51
N THR A 263 12.30 -17.53 -3.20
CA THR A 263 12.94 -18.51 -2.31
C THR A 263 11.95 -19.56 -1.81
N LYS A 264 12.45 -20.61 -1.14
CA LYS A 264 11.59 -21.54 -0.39
C LYS A 264 10.73 -20.81 0.66
N SER A 265 11.29 -19.77 1.27
CA SER A 265 10.56 -18.93 2.23
C SER A 265 9.43 -18.15 1.57
N THR A 266 9.61 -17.68 0.33
CA THR A 266 8.55 -17.02 -0.44
C THR A 266 7.39 -17.97 -0.71
N LEU A 267 7.66 -19.20 -1.11
CA LEU A 267 6.63 -20.21 -1.34
C LEU A 267 5.91 -20.59 -0.03
N LYS A 268 6.63 -20.66 1.10
CA LYS A 268 6.04 -20.88 2.42
C LYS A 268 5.14 -19.69 2.82
N GLU A 269 5.59 -18.46 2.60
CA GLU A 269 4.80 -17.28 2.92
C GLU A 269 3.54 -17.17 2.05
N MET A 270 3.60 -17.53 0.79
CA MET A 270 2.41 -17.65 -0.06
C MET A 270 1.38 -18.62 0.56
N LYS A 271 1.81 -19.79 1.05
CA LYS A 271 0.92 -20.74 1.74
C LYS A 271 0.31 -20.14 3.02
N ASN A 272 1.12 -19.41 3.82
CA ASN A 272 0.64 -18.70 5.01
C ASN A 272 -0.46 -17.68 4.66
N GLN A 273 -0.32 -17.00 3.52
CA GLN A 273 -1.30 -16.04 2.99
C GLN A 273 -2.45 -16.73 2.22
N LYS A 274 -2.46 -18.07 2.17
CA LYS A 274 -3.44 -18.88 1.44
C LYS A 274 -3.53 -18.50 -0.04
N ILE A 275 -2.38 -18.50 -0.70
CA ILE A 275 -2.20 -18.21 -2.12
C ILE A 275 -1.38 -19.35 -2.76
N PRO A 276 -1.73 -19.84 -3.96
CA PRO A 276 -2.88 -19.46 -4.80
C PRO A 276 -4.23 -19.90 -4.21
N ARG A 277 -5.30 -19.23 -4.65
CA ARG A 277 -6.69 -19.54 -4.25
C ARG A 277 -7.47 -20.09 -5.44
N ASN A 278 -8.45 -20.95 -5.16
CA ASN A 278 -9.37 -21.43 -6.21
C ASN A 278 -10.33 -20.32 -6.67
N HIS A 279 -10.64 -19.35 -5.77
CA HIS A 279 -11.54 -18.25 -6.06
C HIS A 279 -11.06 -16.96 -5.42
N PHE A 280 -10.90 -15.89 -6.18
CA PHE A 280 -10.40 -14.60 -5.68
C PHE A 280 -11.36 -13.90 -4.69
N PHE A 281 -12.67 -14.14 -4.80
CA PHE A 281 -13.69 -13.53 -3.96
C PHE A 281 -13.87 -14.24 -2.60
N LYS A 282 -13.41 -15.48 -2.46
CA LYS A 282 -13.38 -16.18 -1.18
C LYS A 282 -12.19 -15.75 -0.36
N THR A 283 -12.41 -14.78 0.53
CA THR A 283 -11.33 -14.28 1.38
C THR A 283 -11.25 -15.11 2.65
N PRO A 284 -10.08 -15.67 3.00
CA PRO A 284 -9.90 -16.34 4.28
C PRO A 284 -10.23 -15.39 5.41
N GLN A 285 -10.96 -15.86 6.43
CA GLN A 285 -11.18 -15.09 7.65
C GLN A 285 -9.83 -14.86 8.33
N THR A 286 -9.35 -13.63 8.35
CA THR A 286 -8.20 -13.22 9.14
C THR A 286 -8.69 -12.28 10.24
N GLN A 287 -7.96 -12.23 11.37
CA GLN A 287 -8.28 -11.31 12.48
C GLN A 287 -8.48 -9.86 12.04
N ILE A 288 -7.84 -9.45 10.96
CA ILE A 288 -7.97 -8.10 10.38
C ILE A 288 -9.34 -7.90 9.76
N TYR A 289 -9.86 -8.90 9.04
CA TYR A 289 -11.20 -8.85 8.47
C TYR A 289 -12.28 -8.81 9.54
N GLN A 290 -12.10 -9.53 10.65
CA GLN A 290 -13.02 -9.49 11.77
C GLN A 290 -13.08 -8.10 12.43
N LYS A 291 -11.93 -7.41 12.58
CA LYS A 291 -11.87 -6.05 13.11
C LYS A 291 -12.57 -5.02 12.22
N VAL A 292 -12.66 -5.26 10.92
CA VAL A 292 -13.31 -4.35 9.95
C VAL A 292 -14.79 -4.72 9.69
N GLY A 293 -15.35 -5.63 10.46
CA GLY A 293 -16.77 -6.03 10.35
C GLY A 293 -17.05 -7.01 9.22
N GLY A 294 -16.06 -7.79 8.84
CA GLY A 294 -16.19 -8.80 7.78
C GLY A 294 -16.27 -10.22 8.31
N SER A 295 -17.41 -10.69 8.76
CA SER A 295 -17.72 -12.12 8.65
C SER A 295 -18.23 -12.37 7.23
N LEU A 296 -17.47 -13.08 6.43
CA LEU A 296 -17.91 -13.44 5.08
C LEU A 296 -18.51 -14.83 5.11
N PRO A 297 -19.83 -14.99 4.86
CA PRO A 297 -20.39 -16.31 4.65
C PRO A 297 -19.74 -16.96 3.42
N ASN A 298 -19.75 -18.26 3.38
CA ASN A 298 -19.25 -19.04 2.24
C ASN A 298 -20.17 -18.77 1.04
N VAL A 299 -19.74 -17.88 0.14
CA VAL A 299 -20.51 -17.51 -1.06
C VAL A 299 -20.00 -18.35 -2.22
N GLN A 300 -20.92 -19.01 -2.92
CA GLN A 300 -20.56 -19.93 -3.99
C GLN A 300 -20.28 -19.21 -5.32
N ASN A 301 -20.89 -18.03 -5.53
CA ASN A 301 -20.83 -17.29 -6.77
C ASN A 301 -20.48 -15.81 -6.54
N ARG A 302 -19.73 -15.20 -7.47
CA ARG A 302 -19.32 -13.78 -7.43
C ARG A 302 -20.50 -12.82 -7.51
N GLU A 303 -21.50 -13.11 -8.34
CA GLU A 303 -22.68 -12.26 -8.51
C GLU A 303 -23.49 -12.19 -7.20
N ILE A 304 -23.68 -13.33 -6.55
CA ILE A 304 -24.34 -13.41 -5.25
C ILE A 304 -23.58 -12.60 -4.20
N ASP A 305 -22.24 -12.64 -4.21
CA ASP A 305 -21.40 -11.83 -3.31
C ASP A 305 -21.60 -10.34 -3.55
N ILE A 306 -21.62 -9.90 -4.80
CA ILE A 306 -21.86 -8.51 -5.19
C ILE A 306 -23.23 -8.03 -4.72
N LEU A 307 -24.29 -8.77 -5.05
CA LEU A 307 -25.67 -8.45 -4.65
C LEU A 307 -25.81 -8.33 -3.13
N ARG A 308 -25.20 -9.26 -2.39
CA ARG A 308 -25.17 -9.23 -0.93
C ARG A 308 -24.48 -7.99 -0.40
N LYS A 309 -23.32 -7.61 -0.96
CA LYS A 309 -22.58 -6.39 -0.56
C LYS A 309 -23.41 -5.15 -0.82
N ILE A 310 -24.05 -5.04 -1.97
CA ILE A 310 -24.96 -3.93 -2.29
C ILE A 310 -26.10 -3.85 -1.27
N LYS A 311 -26.73 -4.99 -0.91
CA LYS A 311 -27.77 -5.04 0.13
C LYS A 311 -27.27 -4.55 1.47
N ILE A 312 -26.03 -4.94 1.86
CA ILE A 312 -25.39 -4.47 3.09
C ILE A 312 -25.15 -2.96 3.04
N PHE A 313 -24.67 -2.42 1.91
CA PHE A 313 -24.41 -0.99 1.78
C PHE A 313 -25.71 -0.17 1.82
N LYS A 314 -26.79 -0.65 1.19
CA LYS A 314 -28.13 -0.06 1.32
C LYS A 314 -28.58 0.02 2.79
N LYS A 315 -28.46 -1.11 3.53
CA LYS A 315 -28.79 -1.13 4.98
C LYS A 315 -27.92 -0.18 5.80
N LYS A 316 -26.69 0.11 5.38
CA LYS A 316 -25.80 1.07 6.04
C LYS A 316 -26.06 2.52 5.62
N GLY A 317 -27.07 2.78 4.78
CA GLY A 317 -27.50 4.11 4.37
C GLY A 317 -26.91 4.62 3.06
N ALA A 318 -26.38 3.73 2.19
CA ALA A 318 -25.93 4.15 0.86
C ALA A 318 -27.09 4.67 0.02
N SER A 319 -26.95 5.87 -0.55
CA SER A 319 -27.95 6.42 -1.46
C SER A 319 -27.84 5.78 -2.85
N LYS A 320 -28.96 5.73 -3.59
CA LYS A 320 -29.04 5.17 -4.96
C LYS A 320 -27.94 5.75 -5.84
N LYS A 321 -27.79 7.07 -5.87
CA LYS A 321 -26.79 7.78 -6.66
C LYS A 321 -25.35 7.24 -6.49
N TYR A 322 -24.95 6.92 -5.25
CA TYR A 322 -23.59 6.44 -4.98
C TYR A 322 -23.47 4.94 -5.20
N LEU A 323 -24.55 4.18 -5.08
CA LEU A 323 -24.57 2.78 -5.50
C LEU A 323 -24.41 2.66 -7.02
N ASP A 324 -25.13 3.47 -7.80
CA ASP A 324 -24.98 3.53 -9.26
C ASP A 324 -23.55 3.94 -9.67
N LEU A 325 -22.95 4.88 -8.93
CA LEU A 325 -21.54 5.26 -9.12
C LEU A 325 -20.58 4.10 -8.83
N LEU A 326 -20.81 3.35 -7.74
CA LEU A 326 -20.01 2.18 -7.40
C LEU A 326 -20.12 1.09 -8.45
N GLU A 327 -21.31 0.83 -8.95
CA GLU A 327 -21.56 -0.13 -10.04
C GLU A 327 -20.79 0.26 -11.30
N ASN A 328 -20.88 1.51 -11.74
CA ASN A 328 -20.17 2.00 -12.92
C ASN A 328 -18.63 1.83 -12.82
N ILE A 329 -18.03 2.18 -11.69
CA ILE A 329 -16.58 1.99 -11.51
C ILE A 329 -16.20 0.52 -11.38
N SER A 330 -17.09 -0.32 -10.86
CA SER A 330 -16.89 -1.77 -10.76
C SER A 330 -16.91 -2.42 -12.15
N LEU A 331 -17.90 -2.11 -12.98
CA LEU A 331 -17.98 -2.58 -14.36
C LEU A 331 -16.76 -2.14 -15.20
N ASN A 332 -16.31 -0.90 -15.03
CA ASN A 332 -15.09 -0.41 -15.69
C ASN A 332 -13.83 -1.17 -15.22
N TYR A 333 -13.77 -1.54 -13.95
CA TYR A 333 -12.68 -2.36 -13.41
C TYR A 333 -12.72 -3.76 -13.99
N GLU A 334 -13.88 -4.40 -14.03
CA GLU A 334 -14.08 -5.74 -14.58
C GLU A 334 -13.68 -5.82 -16.05
N LYS A 335 -14.19 -4.90 -16.88
CA LYS A 335 -13.83 -4.82 -18.31
C LYS A 335 -12.32 -4.68 -18.50
N LYS A 336 -11.64 -3.93 -17.65
CA LYS A 336 -10.19 -3.65 -17.79
C LYS A 336 -9.29 -4.77 -17.27
N PHE A 337 -9.67 -5.44 -16.19
CA PHE A 337 -8.78 -6.30 -15.43
C PHE A 337 -9.27 -7.74 -15.22
N ILE A 338 -10.59 -8.00 -15.29
CA ILE A 338 -11.16 -9.31 -14.97
C ILE A 338 -11.60 -10.05 -16.24
N SER A 339 -12.03 -9.38 -17.29
CA SER A 339 -12.47 -10.00 -18.55
C SER A 339 -11.43 -10.90 -19.23
N LYS A 340 -10.20 -10.91 -18.72
CA LYS A 340 -9.10 -11.79 -19.18
C LYS A 340 -8.89 -13.01 -18.28
N ILE A 341 -9.68 -13.18 -17.22
CA ILE A 341 -9.54 -14.24 -16.21
C ILE A 341 -10.70 -15.23 -16.30
N LEU A 342 -11.85 -14.77 -16.76
CA LEU A 342 -13.05 -15.55 -17.08
C LEU A 342 -13.01 -16.01 -18.53
#